data_6aa83625f547518b1b7b12d9df922227
#
_entry.id   6aa83625f547518b1b7b12d9df922227
#
_cell.length_a   1.000
_cell.length_b   1.000
_cell.length_c   1.000
_cell.angle_alpha   90.00
_cell.angle_beta   90.00
_cell.angle_gamma   90.00
#
_symmetry.space_group_name_H-M   'P 1'
#
loop_
_entity.id
_entity.type
_entity.pdbx_description
1 polymer ?
#
loop_
_entity_poly.entity_id
_entity_poly.type
_entity_poly.pdbx_seq_one_letter_code
_entity_poly.pdbx_strand_id
1 'polypeptide(L)'
;MKKLIALVLAVMLLVPAFALADDMPVVKIGVFEPASGDSGAGGKQEALGVQYANAVAPTVEIGGTTYKVELVMADNGSSPDKAPSAAQKLISESVSVVLGTYGSSVAIAGSPYFKEAGIPVIGLTCTNPQVTLGNDHYFRVCFLDPFQALVLANYVKNTLGANTVYCLGELGNDYDQGLITYFKQDFEALGGTVIQDNFTNGTADFTSFLTNATAYGADIFFAPVSIAYSTQIIQQAQAQGLEISILGGDTLDSNVVVEAAKGTNQKVVITTFYQEGASPEFDSGFKTWLNANPDMLTNNGGNDMVAAVSVMGYDGYFMALEAMKKAGSIKGTDIMAALPTTEIDGVSGHIKFDENGDAIRTAAYVKMINTETGEWTFVAEQSVQ
;
A
#
# COMPACT_ATOMS: atom_id res chain seq x y z
N MET A 1 -25.30 49.91 -66.93
CA MET A 1 -25.69 49.09 -65.77
C MET A 1 -24.51 48.27 -65.35
N LYS A 2 -23.71 48.79 -64.43
CA LYS A 2 -22.46 48.14 -63.99
C LYS A 2 -22.72 47.65 -62.56
N LYS A 3 -22.63 46.34 -62.36
CA LYS A 3 -22.71 45.68 -61.05
C LYS A 3 -21.34 45.72 -60.40
N LEU A 4 -21.22 46.42 -59.28
CA LEU A 4 -20.05 46.40 -58.41
C LEU A 4 -20.13 45.13 -57.55
N ILE A 5 -19.12 44.26 -57.67
CA ILE A 5 -18.90 43.09 -56.80
C ILE A 5 -17.96 43.58 -55.71
N ALA A 6 -18.48 43.63 -54.45
CA ALA A 6 -17.69 43.90 -53.27
C ALA A 6 -17.06 42.58 -52.79
N LEU A 7 -15.74 42.50 -52.87
CA LEU A 7 -14.95 41.41 -52.37
C LEU A 7 -14.68 41.66 -50.86
N VAL A 8 -15.36 40.94 -49.99
CA VAL A 8 -15.06 40.93 -48.55
C VAL A 8 -13.93 39.97 -48.30
N LEU A 9 -12.75 40.48 -48.03
CA LEU A 9 -11.60 39.68 -47.55
C LEU A 9 -11.88 39.34 -46.07
N ALA A 10 -12.26 38.11 -45.78
CA ALA A 10 -12.23 37.52 -44.46
C ALA A 10 -10.76 37.16 -44.13
N VAL A 11 -10.10 38.00 -43.36
CA VAL A 11 -8.82 37.66 -42.72
C VAL A 11 -9.15 36.73 -41.58
N MET A 12 -9.02 35.42 -41.82
CA MET A 12 -8.91 34.42 -40.75
C MET A 12 -7.60 34.65 -39.99
N LEU A 13 -7.72 35.24 -38.79
CA LEU A 13 -6.67 35.19 -37.80
C LEU A 13 -6.52 33.70 -37.37
N LEU A 14 -5.63 33.01 -38.05
CA LEU A 14 -5.04 31.75 -37.51
C LEU A 14 -4.24 32.18 -36.28
N VAL A 15 -4.87 32.13 -35.10
CA VAL A 15 -4.12 32.03 -33.85
C VAL A 15 -3.42 30.66 -33.88
N PRO A 16 -2.10 30.62 -33.96
CA PRO A 16 -1.43 29.32 -33.79
C PRO A 16 -1.77 28.86 -32.40
N ALA A 17 -2.49 27.77 -32.29
CA ALA A 17 -2.51 26.96 -31.06
C ALA A 17 -1.08 26.45 -30.87
N PHE A 18 -0.23 27.30 -30.29
CA PHE A 18 1.05 26.85 -29.80
C PHE A 18 0.77 25.75 -28.78
N ALA A 19 1.27 24.59 -29.06
CA ALA A 19 1.41 23.50 -28.13
C ALA A 19 2.22 24.02 -26.92
N LEU A 20 1.52 24.46 -25.88
CA LEU A 20 2.08 24.82 -24.57
C LEU A 20 2.50 23.59 -23.75
N ALA A 21 2.76 22.44 -24.41
CA ALA A 21 3.06 21.19 -23.73
C ALA A 21 4.55 21.00 -23.39
N ASP A 22 5.47 21.78 -23.99
CA ASP A 22 6.92 21.56 -23.82
C ASP A 22 7.61 22.48 -22.80
N ASP A 23 6.95 23.53 -22.31
CA ASP A 23 7.54 24.54 -21.40
C ASP A 23 7.00 24.50 -19.97
N MET A 24 6.18 23.51 -19.61
CA MET A 24 5.62 23.42 -18.25
C MET A 24 6.71 22.97 -17.27
N PRO A 25 6.96 23.70 -16.17
CA PRO A 25 7.93 23.26 -15.17
C PRO A 25 7.50 21.91 -14.58
N VAL A 26 8.48 21.12 -14.21
CA VAL A 26 8.27 19.76 -13.69
C VAL A 26 8.49 19.74 -12.19
N VAL A 27 7.62 19.03 -11.47
CA VAL A 27 7.86 18.58 -10.10
C VAL A 27 7.95 17.05 -10.10
N LYS A 28 8.97 16.51 -9.43
CA LYS A 28 9.19 15.06 -9.36
C LYS A 28 8.72 14.51 -8.03
N ILE A 29 7.95 13.42 -8.08
CA ILE A 29 7.56 12.60 -6.93
C ILE A 29 8.30 11.28 -7.03
N GLY A 30 9.05 10.91 -5.98
CA GLY A 30 9.71 9.61 -5.88
C GLY A 30 8.71 8.52 -5.49
N VAL A 31 8.82 7.35 -6.09
CA VAL A 31 8.06 6.15 -5.72
C VAL A 31 9.06 5.09 -5.29
N PHE A 32 9.12 4.86 -3.97
CA PHE A 32 10.08 4.00 -3.29
C PHE A 32 9.44 2.66 -2.95
N GLU A 33 9.20 1.81 -3.96
CA GLU A 33 8.45 0.58 -3.81
C GLU A 33 9.22 -0.66 -4.26
N PRO A 34 8.95 -1.84 -3.71
CA PRO A 34 9.51 -3.07 -4.25
C PRO A 34 8.82 -3.42 -5.57
N ALA A 35 9.59 -3.47 -6.65
CA ALA A 35 9.18 -4.06 -7.92
C ALA A 35 9.68 -5.49 -8.08
N SER A 36 10.56 -5.93 -7.16
CA SER A 36 11.17 -7.25 -7.10
C SER A 36 11.30 -7.75 -5.67
N GLY A 37 11.71 -9.03 -5.48
CA GLY A 37 11.80 -9.66 -4.16
C GLY A 37 10.46 -10.19 -3.65
N ASP A 38 10.43 -10.59 -2.37
CA ASP A 38 9.33 -11.37 -1.78
C ASP A 38 8.00 -10.60 -1.69
N SER A 39 8.06 -9.28 -1.57
CA SER A 39 6.91 -8.37 -1.59
C SER A 39 6.70 -7.66 -2.93
N GLY A 40 7.44 -8.04 -3.98
CA GLY A 40 7.41 -7.35 -5.28
C GLY A 40 6.03 -7.31 -5.94
N ALA A 41 5.16 -8.29 -5.69
CA ALA A 41 3.79 -8.27 -6.20
C ALA A 41 2.97 -7.16 -5.54
N GLY A 42 3.02 -7.04 -4.21
CA GLY A 42 2.31 -6.01 -3.45
C GLY A 42 2.82 -4.60 -3.76
N GLY A 43 4.15 -4.41 -3.77
CA GLY A 43 4.71 -3.09 -4.09
C GLY A 43 4.41 -2.62 -5.51
N LYS A 44 4.31 -3.54 -6.49
CA LYS A 44 3.81 -3.20 -7.83
C LYS A 44 2.35 -2.73 -7.78
N GLN A 45 1.49 -3.42 -7.02
CA GLN A 45 0.09 -3.03 -6.87
C GLN A 45 -0.05 -1.67 -6.16
N GLU A 46 0.78 -1.39 -5.15
CA GLU A 46 0.83 -0.10 -4.48
C GLU A 46 1.26 1.02 -5.44
N ALA A 47 2.34 0.78 -6.20
CA ALA A 47 2.82 1.71 -7.22
C ALA A 47 1.79 1.96 -8.33
N LEU A 48 0.94 0.98 -8.68
CA LEU A 48 -0.15 1.17 -9.66
C LEU A 48 -1.16 2.20 -9.18
N GLY A 49 -1.46 2.26 -7.89
CA GLY A 49 -2.31 3.31 -7.32
C GLY A 49 -1.73 4.71 -7.54
N VAL A 50 -0.42 4.88 -7.30
CA VAL A 50 0.30 6.14 -7.55
C VAL A 50 0.29 6.50 -9.04
N GLN A 51 0.52 5.52 -9.92
CA GLN A 51 0.53 5.71 -11.36
C GLN A 51 -0.86 6.09 -11.91
N TYR A 52 -1.90 5.44 -11.40
CA TYR A 52 -3.28 5.79 -11.77
C TYR A 52 -3.64 7.20 -11.29
N ALA A 53 -3.29 7.57 -10.05
CA ALA A 53 -3.49 8.91 -9.53
C ALA A 53 -2.79 9.98 -10.39
N ASN A 54 -1.55 9.71 -10.82
CA ASN A 54 -0.83 10.59 -11.73
C ASN A 54 -1.49 10.67 -13.12
N ALA A 55 -2.06 9.57 -13.62
CA ALA A 55 -2.82 9.59 -14.88
C ALA A 55 -4.11 10.42 -14.78
N VAL A 56 -4.77 10.43 -13.61
CA VAL A 56 -5.96 11.23 -13.34
C VAL A 56 -5.63 12.71 -13.10
N ALA A 57 -4.55 12.99 -12.37
CA ALA A 57 -4.10 14.34 -12.01
C ALA A 57 -2.62 14.55 -12.37
N PRO A 58 -2.28 14.69 -13.67
CA PRO A 58 -0.89 14.78 -14.12
C PRO A 58 -0.23 16.14 -13.86
N THR A 59 -0.96 17.09 -13.31
CA THR A 59 -0.50 18.46 -13.04
C THR A 59 -0.95 18.94 -11.68
N VAL A 60 -0.19 19.89 -11.10
CA VAL A 60 -0.53 20.54 -9.82
C VAL A 60 -0.21 22.03 -9.90
N GLU A 61 -1.08 22.85 -9.33
CA GLU A 61 -0.82 24.29 -9.16
C GLU A 61 -0.16 24.53 -7.80
N ILE A 62 1.03 25.14 -7.79
CA ILE A 62 1.80 25.44 -6.58
C ILE A 62 2.25 26.89 -6.65
N GLY A 63 1.85 27.73 -5.70
CA GLY A 63 2.25 29.13 -5.63
C GLY A 63 1.89 29.95 -6.89
N GLY A 64 0.80 29.61 -7.57
CA GLY A 64 0.36 30.26 -8.81
C GLY A 64 1.06 29.77 -10.09
N THR A 65 1.89 28.72 -9.99
CA THR A 65 2.54 28.07 -11.14
C THR A 65 2.02 26.64 -11.30
N THR A 66 1.60 26.28 -12.51
CA THR A 66 1.21 24.90 -12.83
C THR A 66 2.43 24.09 -13.19
N TYR A 67 2.62 22.97 -12.50
CA TYR A 67 3.69 22.01 -12.72
C TYR A 67 3.14 20.71 -13.32
N LYS A 68 3.88 20.11 -14.24
CA LYS A 68 3.69 18.72 -14.62
C LYS A 68 4.28 17.85 -13.52
N VAL A 69 3.55 16.81 -13.11
CA VAL A 69 4.06 15.83 -12.13
C VAL A 69 4.70 14.66 -12.85
N GLU A 70 5.96 14.40 -12.55
CA GLU A 70 6.69 13.22 -13.02
C GLU A 70 6.97 12.26 -11.89
N LEU A 71 6.69 10.97 -12.11
CA LEU A 71 7.01 9.91 -11.16
C LEU A 71 8.40 9.35 -11.43
N VAL A 72 9.21 9.25 -10.39
CA VAL A 72 10.54 8.61 -10.44
C VAL A 72 10.47 7.32 -9.63
N MET A 73 10.51 6.18 -10.33
CA MET A 73 10.40 4.86 -9.71
C MET A 73 11.76 4.37 -9.21
N ALA A 74 11.82 3.84 -7.99
CA ALA A 74 13.00 3.19 -7.44
C ALA A 74 12.61 1.85 -6.79
N ASP A 75 13.10 0.76 -7.37
CA ASP A 75 12.94 -0.59 -6.82
C ASP A 75 13.86 -0.79 -5.61
N ASN A 76 13.28 -0.99 -4.44
CA ASN A 76 14.02 -1.30 -3.21
C ASN A 76 14.19 -2.82 -2.99
N GLY A 77 13.65 -3.65 -3.89
CA GLY A 77 13.85 -5.09 -3.94
C GLY A 77 13.33 -5.85 -2.72
N SER A 78 12.37 -5.33 -1.99
CA SER A 78 11.84 -5.90 -0.73
C SER A 78 12.93 -6.09 0.35
N SER A 79 14.03 -5.33 0.29
CA SER A 79 15.23 -5.60 1.11
C SER A 79 15.74 -4.34 1.82
N PRO A 80 15.88 -4.37 3.15
CA PRO A 80 16.55 -3.30 3.90
C PRO A 80 17.96 -3.00 3.39
N ASP A 81 18.70 -4.00 2.89
CA ASP A 81 20.05 -3.83 2.35
C ASP A 81 20.08 -3.02 1.03
N LYS A 82 19.00 -3.07 0.26
CA LYS A 82 18.85 -2.33 -0.99
C LYS A 82 18.22 -0.94 -0.81
N ALA A 83 17.56 -0.72 0.30
CA ALA A 83 16.87 0.54 0.61
C ALA A 83 17.79 1.78 0.46
N PRO A 84 19.06 1.77 0.96
CA PRO A 84 19.96 2.90 0.80
C PRO A 84 20.22 3.27 -0.67
N SER A 85 20.45 2.29 -1.53
CA SER A 85 20.73 2.55 -2.95
C SER A 85 19.52 3.07 -3.72
N ALA A 86 18.34 2.56 -3.41
CA ALA A 86 17.09 3.03 -4.00
C ALA A 86 16.75 4.46 -3.51
N ALA A 87 16.97 4.77 -2.23
CA ALA A 87 16.81 6.12 -1.69
C ALA A 87 17.78 7.11 -2.36
N GLN A 88 19.07 6.77 -2.51
CA GLN A 88 20.06 7.61 -3.17
C GLN A 88 19.72 7.87 -4.65
N LYS A 89 19.12 6.90 -5.36
CA LYS A 89 18.61 7.12 -6.71
C LYS A 89 17.58 8.25 -6.71
N LEU A 90 16.56 8.20 -5.84
CA LEU A 90 15.51 9.22 -5.77
C LEU A 90 16.08 10.60 -5.39
N ILE A 91 17.02 10.64 -4.44
CA ILE A 91 17.71 11.86 -4.03
C ILE A 91 18.47 12.48 -5.21
N SER A 92 19.22 11.66 -5.98
CA SER A 92 19.97 12.13 -7.15
C SER A 92 19.10 12.69 -8.27
N GLU A 93 17.85 12.21 -8.36
CA GLU A 93 16.84 12.70 -9.28
C GLU A 93 16.15 13.99 -8.82
N SER A 94 16.48 14.47 -7.61
CA SER A 94 15.94 15.71 -7.03
C SER A 94 14.41 15.67 -6.87
N VAL A 95 13.87 14.57 -6.35
CA VAL A 95 12.45 14.45 -6.05
C VAL A 95 12.06 15.38 -4.89
N SER A 96 10.86 15.93 -4.94
CA SER A 96 10.35 16.89 -3.94
C SER A 96 9.76 16.19 -2.71
N VAL A 97 9.18 15.02 -2.91
CA VAL A 97 8.58 14.14 -1.89
C VAL A 97 8.70 12.70 -2.36
N VAL A 98 8.74 11.77 -1.42
CA VAL A 98 8.77 10.32 -1.69
C VAL A 98 7.47 9.69 -1.20
N LEU A 99 6.89 8.80 -2.00
CA LEU A 99 5.79 7.91 -1.66
C LEU A 99 6.33 6.49 -1.50
N GLY A 100 5.87 5.78 -0.48
CA GLY A 100 6.26 4.40 -0.21
C GLY A 100 6.79 4.25 1.21
N THR A 101 7.03 3.06 1.62
CA THR A 101 7.11 1.81 0.86
C THR A 101 6.17 0.75 1.45
N TYR A 102 5.97 -0.35 0.72
CA TYR A 102 5.18 -1.50 1.16
C TYR A 102 5.75 -2.17 2.44
N GLY A 103 7.06 -2.23 2.63
CA GLY A 103 7.69 -2.95 3.73
C GLY A 103 8.20 -2.04 4.85
N SER A 104 7.83 -2.29 6.11
CA SER A 104 8.24 -1.48 7.26
C SER A 104 9.76 -1.49 7.49
N SER A 105 10.42 -2.67 7.43
CA SER A 105 11.89 -2.76 7.57
C SER A 105 12.64 -1.96 6.50
N VAL A 106 12.11 -1.94 5.28
CA VAL A 106 12.66 -1.17 4.15
C VAL A 106 12.45 0.33 4.36
N ALA A 107 11.28 0.73 4.87
CA ALA A 107 10.98 2.12 5.25
C ALA A 107 11.99 2.62 6.30
N ILE A 108 12.19 1.85 7.37
CA ILE A 108 13.13 2.17 8.45
C ILE A 108 14.57 2.31 7.90
N ALA A 109 15.00 1.38 7.04
CA ALA A 109 16.36 1.39 6.49
C ALA A 109 16.60 2.53 5.48
N GLY A 110 15.59 2.92 4.70
CA GLY A 110 15.69 4.02 3.73
C GLY A 110 15.55 5.41 4.33
N SER A 111 14.83 5.52 5.43
CA SER A 111 14.44 6.75 6.08
C SER A 111 15.60 7.73 6.40
N PRO A 112 16.76 7.32 6.97
CA PRO A 112 17.84 8.23 7.29
C PRO A 112 18.39 9.00 6.09
N TYR A 113 18.38 8.40 4.90
CA TYR A 113 18.88 9.04 3.67
C TYR A 113 17.96 10.17 3.20
N PHE A 114 16.65 9.96 3.26
CA PHE A 114 15.67 11.01 2.94
C PHE A 114 15.72 12.15 3.96
N LYS A 115 15.89 11.82 5.24
CA LYS A 115 16.07 12.82 6.30
C LYS A 115 17.27 13.71 6.06
N GLU A 116 18.42 13.14 5.78
CA GLU A 116 19.65 13.87 5.49
C GLU A 116 19.49 14.78 4.26
N ALA A 117 18.75 14.32 3.25
CA ALA A 117 18.47 15.08 2.04
C ALA A 117 17.36 16.15 2.23
N GLY A 118 16.66 16.17 3.35
CA GLY A 118 15.54 17.10 3.61
C GLY A 118 14.32 16.82 2.74
N ILE A 119 14.12 15.55 2.36
CA ILE A 119 13.00 15.09 1.53
C ILE A 119 11.97 14.38 2.43
N PRO A 120 10.72 14.87 2.52
CA PRO A 120 9.68 14.18 3.27
C PRO A 120 9.26 12.89 2.58
N VAL A 121 8.86 11.90 3.40
CA VAL A 121 8.30 10.63 2.94
C VAL A 121 6.87 10.49 3.41
N ILE A 122 5.98 10.07 2.53
CA ILE A 122 4.61 9.66 2.85
C ILE A 122 4.54 8.15 2.68
N GLY A 123 4.56 7.43 3.81
CA GLY A 123 4.38 5.99 3.86
C GLY A 123 2.98 5.59 3.44
N LEU A 124 2.90 4.60 2.58
CA LEU A 124 1.63 4.14 2.02
C LEU A 124 1.04 3.00 2.84
N THR A 125 1.81 1.91 3.03
CA THR A 125 1.37 0.73 3.79
C THR A 125 2.39 0.16 4.78
N CYS A 126 3.44 0.90 5.11
CA CYS A 126 4.40 0.53 6.14
C CYS A 126 3.84 0.77 7.55
N THR A 127 3.17 -0.21 8.13
CA THR A 127 2.30 -0.11 9.31
C THR A 127 3.02 -0.17 10.67
N ASN A 128 4.28 -0.60 10.72
CA ASN A 128 5.02 -0.72 11.98
C ASN A 128 5.26 0.65 12.64
N PRO A 129 4.96 0.85 13.93
CA PRO A 129 5.14 2.12 14.62
C PRO A 129 6.56 2.71 14.55
N GLN A 130 7.59 1.85 14.41
CA GLN A 130 8.99 2.30 14.35
C GLN A 130 9.32 3.14 13.12
N VAL A 131 8.47 3.15 12.09
CA VAL A 131 8.66 3.95 10.87
C VAL A 131 8.62 5.45 11.17
N THR A 132 7.68 5.89 12.00
CA THR A 132 7.44 7.31 12.36
C THR A 132 7.93 7.68 13.74
N LEU A 133 8.13 6.71 14.64
CA LEU A 133 8.52 6.98 16.01
C LEU A 133 9.88 7.72 16.09
N GLY A 134 9.84 9.00 16.54
CA GLY A 134 11.02 9.86 16.61
C GLY A 134 11.56 10.32 15.24
N ASN A 135 10.73 10.25 14.22
CA ASN A 135 11.07 10.48 12.83
C ASN A 135 10.23 11.60 12.22
N ASP A 136 10.68 12.83 12.30
CA ASP A 136 9.97 14.07 11.98
C ASP A 136 9.78 14.36 10.47
N HIS A 137 10.31 13.53 9.58
CA HIS A 137 10.19 13.68 8.13
C HIS A 137 9.42 12.54 7.46
N TYR A 138 8.95 11.55 8.23
CA TYR A 138 8.15 10.43 7.75
C TYR A 138 6.70 10.57 8.22
N PHE A 139 5.78 10.60 7.29
CA PHE A 139 4.33 10.61 7.51
C PHE A 139 3.75 9.35 6.90
N ARG A 140 2.55 8.91 7.26
CA ARG A 140 1.91 7.78 6.60
C ARG A 140 0.39 7.85 6.58
N VAL A 141 -0.18 7.31 5.53
CA VAL A 141 -1.62 7.35 5.28
C VAL A 141 -2.35 6.09 5.77
N CYS A 142 -1.63 5.03 6.15
CA CYS A 142 -2.20 3.76 6.64
C CYS A 142 -2.48 3.78 8.15
N PHE A 143 -3.18 2.76 8.63
CA PHE A 143 -3.29 2.44 10.06
C PHE A 143 -1.98 1.81 10.58
N LEU A 144 -1.92 1.59 11.90
CA LEU A 144 -0.76 1.04 12.59
C LEU A 144 -0.97 -0.43 12.98
N ASP A 145 0.13 -1.19 13.09
CA ASP A 145 0.13 -2.59 13.56
C ASP A 145 -0.59 -2.80 14.90
N PRO A 146 -0.46 -1.93 15.94
CA PRO A 146 -1.24 -2.10 17.18
C PRO A 146 -2.75 -2.06 16.95
N PHE A 147 -3.23 -1.19 16.06
CA PHE A 147 -4.64 -1.14 15.71
C PHE A 147 -5.07 -2.38 14.93
N GLN A 148 -4.27 -2.78 13.93
CA GLN A 148 -4.53 -3.97 13.14
C GLN A 148 -4.56 -5.23 14.01
N ALA A 149 -3.61 -5.38 14.92
CA ALA A 149 -3.51 -6.51 15.84
C ALA A 149 -4.73 -6.62 16.73
N LEU A 150 -5.18 -5.50 17.30
CA LEU A 150 -6.37 -5.44 18.17
C LEU A 150 -7.64 -5.87 17.41
N VAL A 151 -7.79 -5.40 16.15
CA VAL A 151 -8.90 -5.82 15.26
C VAL A 151 -8.83 -7.33 15.01
N LEU A 152 -7.66 -7.86 14.65
CA LEU A 152 -7.45 -9.28 14.38
C LEU A 152 -7.72 -10.14 15.63
N ALA A 153 -7.18 -9.76 16.79
CA ALA A 153 -7.36 -10.50 18.04
C ALA A 153 -8.82 -10.59 18.44
N ASN A 154 -9.54 -9.47 18.36
CA ASN A 154 -10.98 -9.43 18.65
C ASN A 154 -11.78 -10.28 17.65
N TYR A 155 -11.47 -10.20 16.36
CA TYR A 155 -12.15 -11.00 15.34
C TYR A 155 -11.92 -12.50 15.56
N VAL A 156 -10.67 -12.90 15.76
CA VAL A 156 -10.28 -14.30 16.00
C VAL A 156 -10.94 -14.86 17.27
N LYS A 157 -10.92 -14.09 18.37
CA LYS A 157 -11.49 -14.55 19.65
C LYS A 157 -13.00 -14.56 19.64
N ASN A 158 -13.62 -13.44 19.27
CA ASN A 158 -15.03 -13.21 19.48
C ASN A 158 -15.92 -13.69 18.31
N THR A 159 -15.37 -13.67 17.07
CA THR A 159 -16.13 -14.06 15.88
C THR A 159 -15.82 -15.49 15.45
N LEU A 160 -14.53 -15.86 15.39
CA LEU A 160 -14.11 -17.21 15.01
C LEU A 160 -14.15 -18.19 16.20
N GLY A 161 -14.17 -17.71 17.44
CA GLY A 161 -14.20 -18.53 18.65
C GLY A 161 -12.91 -19.29 18.93
N ALA A 162 -11.79 -18.88 18.31
CA ALA A 162 -10.51 -19.56 18.46
C ALA A 162 -9.93 -19.35 19.87
N ASN A 163 -9.20 -20.37 20.35
CA ASN A 163 -8.53 -20.34 21.65
C ASN A 163 -7.01 -20.45 21.52
N THR A 164 -6.51 -21.07 20.46
CA THR A 164 -5.08 -21.28 20.24
C THR A 164 -4.70 -20.81 18.84
N VAL A 165 -3.71 -19.92 18.75
CA VAL A 165 -3.18 -19.41 17.49
C VAL A 165 -1.70 -19.74 17.40
N TYR A 166 -1.30 -20.33 16.27
CA TYR A 166 0.10 -20.52 15.92
C TYR A 166 0.55 -19.38 15.02
N CYS A 167 1.49 -18.57 15.50
CA CYS A 167 2.04 -17.42 14.81
C CYS A 167 3.38 -17.80 14.15
N LEU A 168 3.54 -17.42 12.89
CA LEU A 168 4.78 -17.64 12.14
C LEU A 168 5.19 -16.34 11.45
N GLY A 169 6.42 -15.86 11.70
CA GLY A 169 6.97 -14.65 11.08
C GLY A 169 8.41 -14.83 10.62
N GLU A 170 8.83 -13.99 9.67
CA GLU A 170 10.21 -13.97 9.23
C GLU A 170 11.10 -13.31 10.29
N LEU A 171 12.19 -13.99 10.65
CA LEU A 171 13.15 -13.48 11.62
C LEU A 171 13.86 -12.21 11.05
N GLY A 172 13.80 -11.12 11.79
CA GLY A 172 14.39 -9.84 11.39
C GLY A 172 13.53 -8.97 10.48
N ASN A 173 12.29 -9.39 10.20
CA ASN A 173 11.30 -8.56 9.54
C ASN A 173 10.50 -7.78 10.58
N ASP A 174 10.61 -6.43 10.59
CA ASP A 174 9.99 -5.59 11.61
C ASP A 174 8.45 -5.63 11.55
N TYR A 175 7.86 -5.76 10.36
CA TYR A 175 6.42 -5.91 10.22
C TYR A 175 5.92 -7.22 10.81
N ASP A 176 6.46 -8.35 10.36
CA ASP A 176 6.05 -9.68 10.82
C ASP A 176 6.15 -9.79 12.34
N GLN A 177 7.33 -9.46 12.89
CA GLN A 177 7.62 -9.57 14.32
C GLN A 177 6.79 -8.57 15.14
N GLY A 178 6.61 -7.36 14.63
CA GLY A 178 5.81 -6.31 15.28
C GLY A 178 4.35 -6.71 15.37
N LEU A 179 3.74 -7.05 14.25
CA LEU A 179 2.31 -7.40 14.21
C LEU A 179 2.01 -8.66 15.03
N ILE A 180 2.87 -9.69 14.98
CA ILE A 180 2.74 -10.87 15.85
C ILE A 180 2.83 -10.49 17.32
N THR A 181 3.76 -9.59 17.69
CA THR A 181 3.93 -9.17 19.08
C THR A 181 2.67 -8.47 19.62
N TYR A 182 2.11 -7.52 18.88
CA TYR A 182 0.87 -6.83 19.26
C TYR A 182 -0.32 -7.79 19.28
N PHE A 183 -0.46 -8.63 18.27
CA PHE A 183 -1.52 -9.64 18.21
C PHE A 183 -1.47 -10.59 19.43
N LYS A 184 -0.28 -11.08 19.78
CA LYS A 184 -0.08 -11.95 20.94
C LYS A 184 -0.53 -11.26 22.21
N GLN A 185 -0.09 -10.01 22.43
CA GLN A 185 -0.48 -9.24 23.61
C GLN A 185 -2.00 -9.13 23.72
N ASP A 186 -2.68 -8.74 22.65
CA ASP A 186 -4.12 -8.52 22.63
C ASP A 186 -4.91 -9.83 22.74
N PHE A 187 -4.50 -10.86 22.01
CA PHE A 187 -5.18 -12.15 22.03
C PHE A 187 -5.03 -12.88 23.37
N GLU A 188 -3.86 -12.81 24.01
CA GLU A 188 -3.65 -13.35 25.36
C GLU A 188 -4.44 -12.57 26.43
N ALA A 189 -4.58 -11.24 26.26
CA ALA A 189 -5.44 -10.43 27.13
C ALA A 189 -6.93 -10.84 27.04
N LEU A 190 -7.36 -11.36 25.90
CA LEU A 190 -8.71 -11.93 25.69
C LEU A 190 -8.82 -13.39 26.16
N GLY A 191 -7.79 -13.95 26.81
CA GLY A 191 -7.76 -15.32 27.32
C GLY A 191 -7.47 -16.36 26.22
N GLY A 192 -6.83 -15.97 25.13
CA GLY A 192 -6.30 -16.86 24.12
C GLY A 192 -4.91 -17.38 24.46
N THR A 193 -4.40 -18.32 23.66
CA THR A 193 -3.04 -18.86 23.74
C THR A 193 -2.33 -18.65 22.42
N VAL A 194 -1.12 -18.11 22.47
CA VAL A 194 -0.27 -17.94 21.27
C VAL A 194 0.97 -18.83 21.35
N ILE A 195 1.19 -19.61 20.30
CA ILE A 195 2.43 -20.35 20.06
C ILE A 195 3.13 -19.62 18.93
N GLN A 196 4.39 -19.24 19.12
CA GLN A 196 5.14 -18.47 18.13
C GLN A 196 6.37 -19.23 17.67
N ASP A 197 6.59 -19.22 16.36
CA ASP A 197 7.78 -19.73 15.71
C ASP A 197 8.27 -18.73 14.66
N ASN A 198 9.49 -18.91 14.18
CA ASN A 198 10.10 -18.01 13.19
C ASN A 198 10.81 -18.81 12.11
N PHE A 199 10.84 -18.25 10.90
CA PHE A 199 11.64 -18.76 9.79
C PHE A 199 12.68 -17.72 9.35
N THR A 200 13.66 -18.16 8.58
CA THR A 200 14.70 -17.25 8.03
C THR A 200 14.38 -16.88 6.59
N ASN A 201 14.86 -15.73 6.15
CA ASN A 201 14.74 -15.30 4.77
C ASN A 201 15.20 -16.39 3.79
N GLY A 202 14.45 -16.57 2.70
CA GLY A 202 14.70 -17.62 1.70
C GLY A 202 14.17 -19.01 2.07
N THR A 203 13.43 -19.16 3.17
CA THR A 203 12.73 -20.41 3.49
C THR A 203 11.68 -20.72 2.41
N ALA A 204 11.73 -21.93 1.86
CA ALA A 204 10.79 -22.41 0.84
C ALA A 204 9.92 -23.57 1.32
N ASP A 205 10.25 -24.19 2.45
CA ASP A 205 9.52 -25.33 3.02
C ASP A 205 8.93 -24.94 4.39
N PHE A 206 7.62 -24.85 4.45
CA PHE A 206 6.83 -24.52 5.64
C PHE A 206 6.12 -25.75 6.24
N THR A 207 6.36 -26.95 5.70
CA THR A 207 5.70 -28.19 6.09
C THR A 207 5.83 -28.49 7.58
N SER A 208 7.02 -28.26 8.15
CA SER A 208 7.26 -28.50 9.58
C SER A 208 6.48 -27.55 10.49
N PHE A 209 6.37 -26.26 10.10
CA PHE A 209 5.60 -25.27 10.86
C PHE A 209 4.10 -25.57 10.84
N LEU A 210 3.57 -25.97 9.67
CA LEU A 210 2.19 -26.40 9.54
C LEU A 210 1.88 -27.67 10.35
N THR A 211 2.82 -28.63 10.36
CA THR A 211 2.72 -29.84 11.19
C THR A 211 2.74 -29.48 12.68
N ASN A 212 3.62 -28.57 13.10
CA ASN A 212 3.70 -28.09 14.49
C ASN A 212 2.39 -27.42 14.91
N ALA A 213 1.84 -26.54 14.08
CA ALA A 213 0.57 -25.87 14.37
C ALA A 213 -0.54 -26.89 14.68
N THR A 214 -0.64 -27.95 13.85
CA THR A 214 -1.58 -29.04 14.06
C THR A 214 -1.28 -29.84 15.36
N ALA A 215 -0.02 -30.13 15.62
CA ALA A 215 0.40 -30.89 16.81
C ALA A 215 0.11 -30.12 18.12
N TYR A 216 0.20 -28.80 18.09
CA TYR A 216 -0.19 -27.94 19.21
C TYR A 216 -1.70 -27.70 19.32
N GLY A 217 -2.50 -28.18 18.38
CA GLY A 217 -3.95 -27.98 18.36
C GLY A 217 -4.34 -26.54 18.08
N ALA A 218 -3.60 -25.84 17.23
CA ALA A 218 -3.94 -24.47 16.86
C ALA A 218 -5.21 -24.43 16.01
N ASP A 219 -6.12 -23.52 16.37
CA ASP A 219 -7.34 -23.24 15.61
C ASP A 219 -7.05 -22.39 14.36
N ILE A 220 -6.02 -21.54 14.47
CA ILE A 220 -5.62 -20.55 13.45
C ILE A 220 -4.12 -20.62 13.25
N PHE A 221 -3.69 -20.48 11.98
CA PHE A 221 -2.32 -20.25 11.57
C PHE A 221 -2.17 -18.79 11.16
N PHE A 222 -1.58 -17.94 12.03
CA PHE A 222 -1.37 -16.54 11.76
C PHE A 222 0.02 -16.31 11.18
N ALA A 223 0.06 -15.88 9.92
CA ALA A 223 1.28 -15.61 9.19
C ALA A 223 1.19 -14.25 8.46
N PRO A 224 1.49 -13.13 9.15
CA PRO A 224 1.54 -11.81 8.53
C PRO A 224 2.86 -11.63 7.77
N VAL A 225 3.05 -12.43 6.74
CA VAL A 225 4.30 -12.52 5.99
C VAL A 225 4.15 -11.95 4.59
N SER A 226 5.25 -11.88 3.83
CA SER A 226 5.20 -11.42 2.45
C SER A 226 4.32 -12.32 1.56
N ILE A 227 3.85 -11.77 0.43
CA ILE A 227 3.01 -12.50 -0.54
C ILE A 227 3.68 -13.79 -1.01
N ALA A 228 5.00 -13.77 -1.25
CA ALA A 228 5.73 -14.94 -1.70
C ALA A 228 5.67 -16.10 -0.71
N TYR A 229 5.82 -15.83 0.58
CA TYR A 229 5.76 -16.85 1.62
C TYR A 229 4.32 -17.30 1.90
N SER A 230 3.36 -16.37 1.92
CA SER A 230 1.95 -16.72 2.15
C SER A 230 1.38 -17.63 1.08
N THR A 231 1.74 -17.43 -0.19
CA THR A 231 1.33 -18.33 -1.29
C THR A 231 1.90 -19.74 -1.11
N GLN A 232 3.15 -19.86 -0.67
CA GLN A 232 3.76 -21.16 -0.37
C GLN A 232 3.11 -21.85 0.84
N ILE A 233 2.81 -21.09 1.90
CA ILE A 233 2.12 -21.62 3.09
C ILE A 233 0.74 -22.17 2.69
N ILE A 234 -0.05 -21.42 1.91
CA ILE A 234 -1.37 -21.84 1.43
C ILE A 234 -1.28 -23.13 0.61
N GLN A 235 -0.36 -23.18 -0.35
CA GLN A 235 -0.16 -24.36 -1.21
C GLN A 235 0.31 -25.59 -0.43
N GLN A 236 1.23 -25.40 0.53
CA GLN A 236 1.74 -26.50 1.34
C GLN A 236 0.71 -26.99 2.36
N ALA A 237 -0.11 -26.10 2.95
CA ALA A 237 -1.23 -26.50 3.79
C ALA A 237 -2.25 -27.35 3.00
N GLN A 238 -2.57 -26.94 1.77
CA GLN A 238 -3.42 -27.74 0.87
C GLN A 238 -2.81 -29.08 0.53
N ALA A 239 -1.51 -29.13 0.21
CA ALA A 239 -0.81 -30.37 -0.12
C ALA A 239 -0.78 -31.38 1.06
N GLN A 240 -0.76 -30.90 2.29
CA GLN A 240 -0.86 -31.72 3.50
C GLN A 240 -2.31 -32.08 3.86
N GLY A 241 -3.32 -31.55 3.15
CA GLY A 241 -4.73 -31.76 3.46
C GLY A 241 -5.15 -31.16 4.80
N LEU A 242 -4.50 -30.07 5.24
CA LEU A 242 -4.82 -29.42 6.49
C LEU A 242 -6.08 -28.54 6.33
N GLU A 243 -6.92 -28.54 7.34
CA GLU A 243 -8.13 -27.70 7.42
C GLU A 243 -7.96 -26.56 8.45
N ILE A 244 -6.75 -25.98 8.52
CA ILE A 244 -6.47 -24.87 9.42
C ILE A 244 -6.80 -23.54 8.71
N SER A 245 -7.43 -22.60 9.43
CA SER A 245 -7.65 -21.26 8.89
C SER A 245 -6.35 -20.45 8.91
N ILE A 246 -5.98 -19.86 7.77
CA ILE A 246 -4.81 -19.00 7.63
C ILE A 246 -5.28 -17.56 7.85
N LEU A 247 -4.66 -16.89 8.82
CA LEU A 247 -4.88 -15.48 9.12
C LEU A 247 -3.68 -14.68 8.62
N GLY A 248 -3.93 -13.55 7.99
CA GLY A 248 -2.90 -12.60 7.57
C GLY A 248 -3.24 -11.16 7.93
N GLY A 249 -2.28 -10.27 7.70
CA GLY A 249 -2.48 -8.84 7.77
C GLY A 249 -2.80 -8.25 6.40
N ASP A 250 -2.64 -6.94 6.30
CA ASP A 250 -2.85 -6.14 5.09
C ASP A 250 -1.95 -6.54 3.91
N THR A 251 -0.75 -7.07 4.19
CA THR A 251 0.18 -7.57 3.17
C THR A 251 -0.41 -8.68 2.29
N LEU A 252 -1.41 -9.41 2.76
CA LEU A 252 -2.02 -10.49 2.00
C LEU A 252 -3.18 -10.01 1.11
N ASP A 253 -3.54 -8.73 1.12
CA ASP A 253 -4.59 -8.19 0.24
C ASP A 253 -4.10 -8.05 -1.21
N SER A 254 -3.96 -9.18 -1.86
CA SER A 254 -3.44 -9.29 -3.23
C SER A 254 -4.19 -10.36 -4.01
N ASN A 255 -4.45 -10.11 -5.30
CA ASN A 255 -4.98 -11.11 -6.21
C ASN A 255 -4.04 -12.31 -6.41
N VAL A 256 -2.74 -12.15 -6.17
CA VAL A 256 -1.76 -13.25 -6.19
C VAL A 256 -2.04 -14.26 -5.06
N VAL A 257 -2.40 -13.76 -3.87
CA VAL A 257 -2.81 -14.60 -2.74
C VAL A 257 -4.16 -15.28 -3.01
N VAL A 258 -5.09 -14.53 -3.59
CA VAL A 258 -6.39 -15.08 -4.01
C VAL A 258 -6.24 -16.22 -5.00
N GLU A 259 -5.38 -16.05 -6.02
CA GLU A 259 -5.13 -17.09 -7.02
C GLU A 259 -4.44 -18.33 -6.40
N ALA A 260 -3.54 -18.14 -5.43
CA ALA A 260 -2.92 -19.25 -4.72
C ALA A 260 -3.91 -20.06 -3.85
N ALA A 261 -4.96 -19.41 -3.33
CA ALA A 261 -5.99 -20.04 -2.52
C ALA A 261 -7.14 -20.63 -3.34
N LYS A 262 -7.31 -20.18 -4.59
CA LYS A 262 -8.41 -20.63 -5.48
C LYS A 262 -8.37 -22.12 -5.72
N GLY A 263 -9.52 -22.77 -5.56
CA GLY A 263 -9.69 -24.22 -5.71
C GLY A 263 -9.09 -25.03 -4.55
N THR A 264 -8.60 -24.39 -3.50
CA THR A 264 -8.14 -25.06 -2.28
C THR A 264 -9.27 -25.13 -1.24
N ASN A 265 -9.02 -25.89 -0.15
CA ASN A 265 -9.89 -25.91 1.04
C ASN A 265 -9.42 -24.92 2.12
N GLN A 266 -8.44 -24.07 1.79
CA GLN A 266 -7.83 -23.17 2.76
C GLN A 266 -8.70 -21.92 2.99
N LYS A 267 -9.13 -21.72 4.23
CA LYS A 267 -9.80 -20.50 4.64
C LYS A 267 -8.77 -19.42 4.93
N VAL A 268 -8.66 -18.41 4.09
CA VAL A 268 -7.75 -17.27 4.26
C VAL A 268 -8.54 -16.04 4.67
N VAL A 269 -8.18 -15.44 5.80
CA VAL A 269 -8.80 -14.24 6.38
C VAL A 269 -7.74 -13.18 6.60
N ILE A 270 -8.04 -11.93 6.29
CA ILE A 270 -7.13 -10.80 6.44
C ILE A 270 -7.82 -9.58 7.03
N THR A 271 -7.02 -8.64 7.55
CA THR A 271 -7.43 -7.24 7.72
C THR A 271 -6.79 -6.39 6.64
N THR A 272 -7.46 -5.29 6.26
CA THR A 272 -6.99 -4.43 5.19
C THR A 272 -7.56 -3.01 5.27
N PHE A 273 -7.10 -2.11 4.37
CA PHE A 273 -7.43 -0.67 4.37
C PHE A 273 -8.69 -0.33 3.58
N TYR A 274 -9.07 -1.17 2.63
CA TYR A 274 -10.13 -0.88 1.67
C TYR A 274 -10.89 -2.14 1.25
N GLN A 275 -12.17 -1.96 0.98
CA GLN A 275 -13.03 -2.99 0.39
C GLN A 275 -13.51 -2.50 -0.98
N GLU A 276 -13.26 -3.27 -2.02
CA GLU A 276 -13.81 -3.01 -3.36
C GLU A 276 -15.34 -2.87 -3.30
N GLY A 277 -15.86 -1.81 -3.90
CA GLY A 277 -17.26 -1.40 -3.81
C GLY A 277 -17.51 -0.22 -2.87
N ALA A 278 -16.56 0.12 -1.98
CA ALA A 278 -16.70 1.28 -1.10
C ALA A 278 -16.62 2.62 -1.86
N SER A 279 -15.89 2.67 -2.98
CA SER A 279 -15.84 3.80 -3.89
C SER A 279 -16.03 3.35 -5.35
N PRO A 280 -17.29 3.22 -5.83
CA PRO A 280 -17.56 2.72 -7.18
C PRO A 280 -16.92 3.54 -8.30
N GLU A 281 -16.73 4.84 -8.10
CA GLU A 281 -16.07 5.72 -9.07
C GLU A 281 -14.58 5.38 -9.20
N PHE A 282 -13.88 5.26 -8.09
CA PHE A 282 -12.48 4.82 -8.09
C PHE A 282 -12.35 3.43 -8.71
N ASP A 283 -13.12 2.46 -8.22
CA ASP A 283 -13.03 1.07 -8.67
C ASP A 283 -13.22 0.95 -10.17
N SER A 284 -14.28 1.57 -10.72
CA SER A 284 -14.56 1.51 -12.15
C SER A 284 -13.49 2.23 -12.99
N GLY A 285 -12.99 3.36 -12.51
CA GLY A 285 -11.94 4.13 -13.16
C GLY A 285 -10.61 3.37 -13.18
N PHE A 286 -10.19 2.82 -12.04
CA PHE A 286 -8.96 2.05 -11.90
C PHE A 286 -8.99 0.78 -12.76
N LYS A 287 -10.09 0.02 -12.72
CA LYS A 287 -10.28 -1.16 -13.58
C LYS A 287 -10.24 -0.83 -15.07
N THR A 288 -10.89 0.27 -15.47
CA THR A 288 -10.87 0.74 -16.86
C THR A 288 -9.44 1.08 -17.28
N TRP A 289 -8.70 1.78 -16.42
CA TRP A 289 -7.32 2.14 -16.69
C TRP A 289 -6.40 0.91 -16.77
N LEU A 290 -6.53 -0.06 -15.86
CA LEU A 290 -5.78 -1.32 -15.91
C LEU A 290 -6.03 -2.07 -17.22
N ASN A 291 -7.31 -2.24 -17.59
CA ASN A 291 -7.69 -2.97 -18.81
C ASN A 291 -7.25 -2.28 -20.11
N ALA A 292 -7.06 -0.96 -20.07
CA ALA A 292 -6.50 -0.19 -21.18
C ALA A 292 -4.97 -0.26 -21.29
N ASN A 293 -4.29 -0.76 -20.23
CA ASN A 293 -2.83 -0.80 -20.11
C ASN A 293 -2.33 -2.21 -19.76
N PRO A 294 -2.04 -3.09 -20.75
CA PRO A 294 -1.72 -4.50 -20.51
C PRO A 294 -0.53 -4.74 -19.56
N ASP A 295 0.50 -3.88 -19.59
CA ASP A 295 1.64 -3.99 -18.70
C ASP A 295 1.22 -3.69 -17.24
N MET A 296 0.31 -2.73 -17.03
CA MET A 296 -0.21 -2.41 -15.72
C MET A 296 -1.11 -3.53 -15.20
N LEU A 297 -1.95 -4.10 -16.06
CA LEU A 297 -2.75 -5.28 -15.72
C LEU A 297 -1.86 -6.47 -15.32
N THR A 298 -0.75 -6.70 -16.02
CA THR A 298 0.24 -7.73 -15.67
C THR A 298 0.87 -7.45 -14.30
N ASN A 299 1.24 -6.20 -14.02
CA ASN A 299 1.77 -5.80 -12.71
C ASN A 299 0.74 -5.92 -11.58
N ASN A 300 -0.55 -5.86 -11.91
CA ASN A 300 -1.65 -6.14 -10.98
C ASN A 300 -1.94 -7.65 -10.81
N GLY A 301 -1.04 -8.53 -11.24
CA GLY A 301 -1.22 -9.98 -11.13
C GLY A 301 -2.13 -10.58 -12.20
N GLY A 302 -2.35 -9.89 -13.32
CA GLY A 302 -3.02 -10.40 -14.51
C GLY A 302 -4.55 -10.25 -14.55
N ASN A 303 -5.15 -9.62 -13.55
CA ASN A 303 -6.57 -9.27 -13.53
C ASN A 303 -6.79 -7.85 -12.97
N ASP A 304 -8.02 -7.35 -13.01
CA ASP A 304 -8.38 -5.99 -12.62
C ASP A 304 -8.96 -5.87 -11.20
N MET A 305 -8.73 -6.85 -10.33
CA MET A 305 -9.11 -6.79 -8.92
C MET A 305 -8.44 -5.57 -8.25
N VAL A 306 -9.20 -4.85 -7.44
CA VAL A 306 -8.70 -3.69 -6.70
C VAL A 306 -8.05 -4.17 -5.40
N ALA A 307 -6.71 -4.13 -5.36
CA ALA A 307 -5.97 -4.34 -4.12
C ALA A 307 -6.05 -3.08 -3.25
N ALA A 308 -6.25 -3.24 -1.94
CA ALA A 308 -6.35 -2.11 -1.02
C ALA A 308 -5.09 -1.23 -1.02
N VAL A 309 -3.92 -1.82 -1.24
CA VAL A 309 -2.65 -1.09 -1.34
C VAL A 309 -2.62 -0.13 -2.54
N SER A 310 -3.33 -0.44 -3.64
CA SER A 310 -3.47 0.49 -4.77
C SER A 310 -4.28 1.73 -4.38
N VAL A 311 -5.28 1.58 -3.51
CA VAL A 311 -6.03 2.71 -2.97
C VAL A 311 -5.14 3.59 -2.10
N MET A 312 -4.28 2.98 -1.28
CA MET A 312 -3.33 3.72 -0.44
C MET A 312 -2.30 4.49 -1.28
N GLY A 313 -1.82 3.89 -2.37
CA GLY A 313 -0.96 4.58 -3.34
C GLY A 313 -1.64 5.79 -3.99
N TYR A 314 -2.91 5.64 -4.36
CA TYR A 314 -3.72 6.72 -4.91
C TYR A 314 -3.90 7.87 -3.90
N ASP A 315 -4.32 7.57 -2.69
CA ASP A 315 -4.53 8.57 -1.64
C ASP A 315 -3.21 9.26 -1.24
N GLY A 316 -2.11 8.50 -1.14
CA GLY A 316 -0.78 9.06 -0.85
C GLY A 316 -0.30 10.06 -1.91
N TYR A 317 -0.61 9.82 -3.18
CA TYR A 317 -0.33 10.76 -4.25
C TYR A 317 -1.09 12.09 -4.05
N PHE A 318 -2.39 12.04 -3.78
CA PHE A 318 -3.18 13.24 -3.55
C PHE A 318 -2.78 13.96 -2.26
N MET A 319 -2.38 13.23 -1.22
CA MET A 319 -1.80 13.81 -0.01
C MET A 319 -0.52 14.60 -0.34
N ALA A 320 0.35 14.07 -1.19
CA ALA A 320 1.54 14.78 -1.64
C ALA A 320 1.22 16.05 -2.43
N LEU A 321 0.26 15.99 -3.36
CA LEU A 321 -0.17 17.18 -4.12
C LEU A 321 -0.74 18.25 -3.19
N GLU A 322 -1.58 17.87 -2.23
CA GLU A 322 -2.18 18.82 -1.29
C GLU A 322 -1.14 19.46 -0.37
N ALA A 323 -0.15 18.67 0.10
CA ALA A 323 0.96 19.19 0.89
C ALA A 323 1.80 20.20 0.09
N MET A 324 2.07 19.96 -1.20
CA MET A 324 2.77 20.90 -2.08
C MET A 324 1.98 22.19 -2.30
N LYS A 325 0.68 22.09 -2.54
CA LYS A 325 -0.22 23.26 -2.69
C LYS A 325 -0.19 24.10 -1.43
N LYS A 326 -0.33 23.46 -0.26
CA LYS A 326 -0.33 24.11 1.04
C LYS A 326 1.02 24.76 1.37
N ALA A 327 2.11 24.11 1.02
CA ALA A 327 3.46 24.66 1.15
C ALA A 327 3.70 25.86 0.21
N GLY A 328 2.97 25.94 -0.91
CA GLY A 328 3.25 26.91 -1.98
C GLY A 328 4.64 26.76 -2.59
N SER A 329 5.26 25.56 -2.47
CA SER A 329 6.66 25.29 -2.79
C SER A 329 6.85 23.86 -3.24
N ILE A 330 7.87 23.62 -4.06
CA ILE A 330 8.35 22.28 -4.45
C ILE A 330 9.55 21.81 -3.62
N LYS A 331 10.01 22.58 -2.64
CA LYS A 331 11.13 22.19 -1.78
C LYS A 331 10.66 21.21 -0.73
N GLY A 332 11.40 20.11 -0.55
CA GLY A 332 11.09 19.06 0.43
C GLY A 332 10.90 19.61 1.85
N THR A 333 11.75 20.51 2.30
CA THR A 333 11.65 21.13 3.64
C THR A 333 10.38 21.94 3.86
N ASP A 334 9.90 22.63 2.83
CA ASP A 334 8.67 23.41 2.91
C ASP A 334 7.43 22.49 2.90
N ILE A 335 7.48 21.43 2.08
CA ILE A 335 6.45 20.38 2.04
C ILE A 335 6.37 19.66 3.40
N MET A 336 7.51 19.29 3.97
CA MET A 336 7.61 18.67 5.30
C MET A 336 6.97 19.54 6.39
N ALA A 337 7.18 20.86 6.34
CA ALA A 337 6.57 21.79 7.29
C ALA A 337 5.04 21.92 7.11
N ALA A 338 4.50 21.67 5.91
CA ALA A 338 3.07 21.72 5.62
C ALA A 338 2.32 20.41 5.98
N LEU A 339 2.99 19.25 5.89
CA LEU A 339 2.40 17.92 6.08
C LEU A 339 1.63 17.75 7.40
N PRO A 340 2.15 18.18 8.60
CA PRO A 340 1.44 17.96 9.87
C PRO A 340 0.03 18.52 9.93
N THR A 341 -0.30 19.48 9.08
CA THR A 341 -1.61 20.12 9.03
C THR A 341 -2.34 19.87 7.71
N THR A 342 -1.79 19.04 6.84
CA THR A 342 -2.43 18.65 5.57
C THR A 342 -3.42 17.52 5.84
N GLU A 343 -4.60 17.62 5.25
CA GLU A 343 -5.65 16.61 5.33
C GLU A 343 -6.34 16.47 3.98
N ILE A 344 -6.85 15.29 3.67
CA ILE A 344 -7.61 14.99 2.45
C ILE A 344 -8.80 14.08 2.76
N ASP A 345 -9.84 14.18 1.96
CA ASP A 345 -10.87 13.16 1.85
C ASP A 345 -10.48 12.21 0.72
N GLY A 346 -9.78 11.12 1.09
CA GLY A 346 -9.30 10.11 0.17
C GLY A 346 -10.34 9.04 -0.15
N VAL A 347 -10.01 8.16 -1.07
CA VAL A 347 -10.81 6.96 -1.40
C VAL A 347 -10.92 6.01 -0.21
N SER A 348 -9.86 5.90 0.58
CA SER A 348 -9.83 5.11 1.82
C SER A 348 -10.42 5.84 3.04
N GLY A 349 -11.07 6.99 2.83
CA GLY A 349 -11.67 7.83 3.85
C GLY A 349 -10.86 9.08 4.18
N HIS A 350 -11.26 9.80 5.24
CA HIS A 350 -10.58 11.01 5.67
C HIS A 350 -9.20 10.72 6.26
N ILE A 351 -8.18 11.44 5.79
CA ILE A 351 -6.78 11.28 6.20
C ILE A 351 -6.27 12.58 6.79
N LYS A 352 -5.87 12.54 8.04
CA LYS A 352 -5.13 13.59 8.75
C LYS A 352 -4.11 12.94 9.66
N PHE A 353 -3.06 13.65 9.98
CA PHE A 353 -1.97 13.14 10.80
C PHE A 353 -2.12 13.49 12.28
N ASP A 354 -1.63 12.62 13.13
CA ASP A 354 -1.39 12.86 14.55
C ASP A 354 -0.03 13.58 14.76
N GLU A 355 0.37 13.71 16.02
CA GLU A 355 1.63 14.35 16.42
C GLU A 355 2.89 13.59 15.97
N ASN A 356 2.78 12.29 15.64
CA ASN A 356 3.86 11.44 15.17
C ASN A 356 3.94 11.40 13.63
N GLY A 357 2.98 12.00 12.92
CA GLY A 357 2.86 11.88 11.47
C GLY A 357 2.08 10.64 11.00
N ASP A 358 1.37 9.97 11.91
CA ASP A 358 0.54 8.81 11.62
C ASP A 358 -0.89 9.21 11.27
N ALA A 359 -1.49 8.55 10.27
CA ALA A 359 -2.89 8.78 9.96
C ALA A 359 -3.79 8.30 11.10
N ILE A 360 -4.73 9.15 11.50
CA ILE A 360 -5.76 8.79 12.46
C ILE A 360 -6.80 7.92 11.74
N ARG A 361 -6.71 6.61 11.93
CA ARG A 361 -7.62 5.62 11.36
C ARG A 361 -8.43 4.94 12.45
N THR A 362 -9.73 4.77 12.23
CA THR A 362 -10.66 4.24 13.23
C THR A 362 -11.35 2.96 12.77
N ALA A 363 -11.14 2.52 11.55
CA ALA A 363 -11.73 1.30 10.99
C ALA A 363 -10.73 0.51 10.17
N ALA A 364 -10.88 -0.80 10.16
CA ALA A 364 -10.23 -1.73 9.25
C ALA A 364 -11.27 -2.71 8.68
N TYR A 365 -11.04 -3.16 7.47
CA TYR A 365 -11.90 -4.15 6.81
C TYR A 365 -11.37 -5.56 7.08
N VAL A 366 -12.26 -6.50 7.36
CA VAL A 366 -11.95 -7.93 7.40
C VAL A 366 -12.49 -8.55 6.12
N LYS A 367 -11.61 -9.25 5.40
CA LYS A 367 -11.93 -9.97 4.17
C LYS A 367 -11.61 -11.45 4.29
N MET A 368 -12.31 -12.28 3.53
CA MET A 368 -12.03 -13.70 3.39
C MET A 368 -12.03 -14.08 1.92
N ILE A 369 -11.12 -14.97 1.51
CA ILE A 369 -11.12 -15.49 0.15
C ILE A 369 -12.26 -16.48 -0.02
N ASN A 370 -13.09 -16.27 -1.04
CA ASN A 370 -13.94 -17.29 -1.60
C ASN A 370 -13.10 -18.16 -2.56
N THR A 371 -12.71 -19.33 -2.12
CA THR A 371 -11.83 -20.22 -2.88
C THR A 371 -12.50 -20.86 -4.09
N GLU A 372 -13.82 -20.86 -4.17
CA GLU A 372 -14.55 -21.37 -5.33
C GLU A 372 -14.52 -20.35 -6.49
N THR A 373 -14.81 -19.06 -6.18
CA THR A 373 -14.85 -18.02 -7.21
C THR A 373 -13.47 -17.41 -7.47
N GLY A 374 -12.58 -17.41 -6.47
CA GLY A 374 -11.30 -16.71 -6.51
C GLY A 374 -11.49 -15.21 -6.37
N GLU A 375 -12.24 -14.80 -5.35
CA GLU A 375 -12.54 -13.40 -5.06
C GLU A 375 -12.47 -13.12 -3.57
N TRP A 376 -12.16 -11.87 -3.20
CA TRP A 376 -12.34 -11.41 -1.84
C TRP A 376 -13.82 -11.25 -1.52
N THR A 377 -14.21 -11.76 -0.36
CA THR A 377 -15.54 -11.52 0.23
C THR A 377 -15.36 -10.61 1.43
N PHE A 378 -16.11 -9.50 1.46
CA PHE A 378 -16.21 -8.66 2.64
C PHE A 378 -16.88 -9.43 3.79
N VAL A 379 -16.27 -9.39 4.97
CA VAL A 379 -16.78 -10.04 6.17
C VAL A 379 -17.31 -9.03 7.16
N ALA A 380 -16.51 -8.02 7.49
CA ALA A 380 -16.88 -7.00 8.46
C ALA A 380 -16.01 -5.74 8.30
N GLU A 381 -16.56 -4.60 8.68
CA GLU A 381 -15.80 -3.43 9.08
C GLU A 381 -15.67 -3.45 10.61
N GLN A 382 -14.45 -3.35 11.09
CA GLN A 382 -14.16 -3.36 12.52
C GLN A 382 -13.64 -1.99 12.94
N SER A 383 -14.36 -1.36 13.87
CA SER A 383 -13.89 -0.16 14.55
C SER A 383 -13.54 -0.52 16.00
N VAL A 384 -12.44 0.01 16.48
CA VAL A 384 -12.05 -0.09 17.89
C VAL A 384 -12.21 1.28 18.51
N GLN A 385 -13.04 1.36 19.54
CA GLN A 385 -13.27 2.58 20.34
C GLN A 385 -12.22 2.72 21.42
#